data_1d12fc22c4e607bf3abefdc6a6b3149d
#
_entry.id   1d12fc22c4e607bf3abefdc6a6b3149d
#
_cell.length_a   1.000
_cell.length_b   1.000
_cell.length_c   1.000
_cell.angle_alpha   90.00
_cell.angle_beta   90.00
_cell.angle_gamma   90.00
#
_symmetry.space_group_name_H-M   'P 1'
#
loop_
_entity.id
_entity.type
_entity.pdbx_description
1 polymer ?
#
loop_
_entity_poly.entity_id
_entity_poly.type
_entity_poly.pdbx_seq_one_letter_code
_entity_poly.pdbx_strand_id
1 'polypeptide(L)'
;DTQSKAILGLRTCEALDLIQLVDIIGDETLASYADVFKGLGSMEEEYTIQVDHTVRPVVHAPRKVPAALREDLHKELQRMESEGVIEKVEHPTAWVNSLVIVEKKGGGLRLCLDPRDLNQAIRREHYQLPTIEEIASRLSGNKVFSVLDANSAFWQIRLDKNCADLTTF
;
A
#
# COMPACT_ATOMS: atom_id res chain seq x y z
N ASP A 1 -2.83 -37.92 16.34
CA ASP A 1 -4.18 -37.42 15.98
C ASP A 1 -4.15 -35.87 15.95
N THR A 2 -3.68 -35.33 14.87
CA THR A 2 -3.83 -33.91 14.58
C THR A 2 -5.24 -33.69 14.04
N GLN A 3 -6.17 -33.30 14.89
CA GLN A 3 -7.46 -32.76 14.46
C GLN A 3 -7.20 -31.38 13.78
N SER A 4 -6.80 -31.41 12.52
CA SER A 4 -6.78 -30.22 11.71
C SER A 4 -8.23 -29.80 11.44
N LYS A 5 -8.66 -28.68 12.02
CA LYS A 5 -9.96 -28.07 11.71
C LYS A 5 -9.98 -27.75 10.22
N ALA A 6 -11.01 -28.19 9.52
CA ALA A 6 -11.19 -27.87 8.11
C ALA A 6 -11.39 -26.35 7.95
N ILE A 7 -10.57 -25.72 7.12
CA ILE A 7 -10.73 -24.30 6.74
C ILE A 7 -11.50 -24.29 5.42
N LEU A 8 -12.69 -23.72 5.43
CA LEU A 8 -13.52 -23.56 4.25
C LEU A 8 -13.21 -22.20 3.58
N GLY A 9 -12.99 -22.22 2.28
CA GLY A 9 -12.87 -20.98 1.51
C GLY A 9 -14.22 -20.29 1.33
N LEU A 10 -14.19 -18.97 1.02
CA LEU A 10 -15.38 -18.13 0.85
C LEU A 10 -16.45 -18.78 -0.05
N ARG A 11 -16.07 -19.21 -1.25
CA ARG A 11 -17.00 -19.87 -2.22
C ARG A 11 -17.64 -21.13 -1.66
N THR A 12 -16.94 -21.89 -0.83
CA THR A 12 -17.49 -23.10 -0.21
C THR A 12 -18.47 -22.72 0.89
N CYS A 13 -18.18 -21.67 1.65
CA CYS A 13 -19.09 -21.17 2.68
C CYS A 13 -20.39 -20.63 2.07
N GLU A 14 -20.31 -19.94 0.92
CA GLU A 14 -21.48 -19.47 0.15
C GLU A 14 -22.30 -20.65 -0.39
N ALA A 15 -21.62 -21.64 -1.01
CA ALA A 15 -22.28 -22.83 -1.57
C ALA A 15 -22.97 -23.71 -0.51
N LEU A 16 -22.49 -23.66 0.73
CA LEU A 16 -23.08 -24.38 1.87
C LEU A 16 -24.06 -23.52 2.68
N ASP A 17 -24.38 -22.31 2.20
CA ASP A 17 -25.29 -21.34 2.85
C ASP A 17 -24.88 -21.01 4.32
N LEU A 18 -23.57 -21.11 4.60
CA LEU A 18 -23.00 -20.77 5.91
C LEU A 18 -22.81 -19.26 6.09
N ILE A 19 -22.69 -18.54 4.99
CA ILE A 19 -22.60 -17.08 4.94
C ILE A 19 -23.43 -16.59 3.76
N GLN A 20 -24.08 -15.45 3.96
CA GLN A 20 -24.77 -14.72 2.93
C GLN A 20 -24.05 -13.40 2.74
N LEU A 21 -23.63 -13.10 1.50
CA LEU A 21 -23.17 -11.77 1.15
C LEU A 21 -24.39 -10.85 1.06
N VAL A 22 -24.46 -9.90 1.98
CA VAL A 22 -25.48 -8.85 1.96
C VAL A 22 -24.84 -7.62 1.35
N ASP A 23 -25.11 -7.39 0.09
CA ASP A 23 -24.55 -6.27 -0.70
C ASP A 23 -25.33 -4.96 -0.45
N ILE A 24 -25.66 -4.68 0.82
CA ILE A 24 -26.44 -3.50 1.20
C ILE A 24 -25.75 -2.78 2.36
N ILE A 25 -24.73 -1.99 2.03
CA ILE A 25 -24.54 -0.76 2.78
C ILE A 25 -25.57 0.20 2.19
N GLY A 26 -26.60 0.56 2.96
CA GLY A 26 -27.67 1.44 2.45
C GLY A 26 -27.07 2.75 1.94
N ASP A 27 -27.56 3.26 0.82
CA ASP A 27 -27.08 4.50 0.19
C ASP A 27 -27.05 5.68 1.16
N GLU A 28 -27.92 5.70 2.16
CA GLU A 28 -27.94 6.69 3.25
C GLU A 28 -26.67 6.67 4.12
N THR A 29 -26.13 5.47 4.42
CA THR A 29 -24.90 5.35 5.20
C THR A 29 -23.70 5.83 4.39
N LEU A 30 -23.61 5.46 3.11
CA LEU A 30 -22.54 5.95 2.23
C LEU A 30 -22.62 7.47 2.04
N ALA A 31 -23.82 8.01 1.91
CA ALA A 31 -24.04 9.46 1.77
C ALA A 31 -23.62 10.22 3.04
N SER A 32 -23.87 9.66 4.21
CA SER A 32 -23.49 10.28 5.51
C SER A 32 -21.97 10.36 5.74
N TYR A 33 -21.20 9.48 5.07
CA TYR A 33 -19.74 9.41 5.14
C TYR A 33 -19.09 9.63 3.77
N ALA A 34 -19.71 10.43 2.90
CA ALA A 34 -19.26 10.63 1.52
C ALA A 34 -17.84 11.24 1.42
N ASP A 35 -17.40 11.96 2.45
CA ASP A 35 -16.04 12.53 2.58
C ASP A 35 -14.98 11.44 2.74
N VAL A 36 -15.28 10.35 3.47
CA VAL A 36 -14.36 9.22 3.67
C VAL A 36 -14.07 8.47 2.36
N PHE A 37 -14.99 8.53 1.40
CA PHE A 37 -14.90 7.81 0.11
C PHE A 37 -14.38 8.69 -1.03
N LYS A 38 -13.90 9.92 -0.75
CA LYS A 38 -13.40 10.86 -1.76
C LYS A 38 -11.92 11.17 -1.57
N GLY A 39 -11.20 11.19 -2.69
CA GLY A 39 -9.80 11.61 -2.73
C GLY A 39 -8.84 10.62 -2.10
N LEU A 40 -7.65 11.12 -1.76
CA LEU A 40 -6.62 10.39 -1.04
C LEU A 40 -6.68 10.80 0.44
N GLY A 41 -6.85 9.83 1.33
CA GLY A 41 -6.74 10.05 2.76
C GLY A 41 -5.30 10.39 3.18
N SER A 42 -5.14 10.89 4.40
CA SER A 42 -3.81 11.12 4.98
C SER A 42 -3.86 10.76 6.46
N MET A 43 -2.86 10.01 6.92
CA MET A 43 -2.65 9.81 8.35
C MET A 43 -2.16 11.13 8.97
N GLU A 44 -2.54 11.37 10.24
CA GLU A 44 -2.17 12.61 10.94
C GLU A 44 -0.67 12.71 11.19
N GLU A 45 -0.04 11.59 11.53
CA GLU A 45 1.38 11.52 11.85
C GLU A 45 2.23 11.22 10.61
N GLU A 46 3.38 11.90 10.52
CA GLU A 46 4.41 11.58 9.52
C GLU A 46 5.24 10.40 10.01
N TYR A 47 5.60 9.51 9.09
CA TYR A 47 6.39 8.33 9.40
C TYR A 47 7.88 8.62 9.17
N THR A 48 8.70 8.26 10.16
CA THR A 48 10.16 8.37 10.11
C THR A 48 10.79 7.03 9.88
N ILE A 49 11.45 6.85 8.74
CA ILE A 49 12.20 5.63 8.43
C ILE A 49 13.52 5.64 9.20
N GLN A 50 13.71 4.65 10.08
CA GLN A 50 14.97 4.49 10.81
C GLN A 50 15.98 3.73 9.96
N VAL A 51 17.15 4.36 9.71
CA VAL A 51 18.21 3.74 8.91
C VAL A 51 19.48 3.52 9.72
N ASP A 52 20.23 2.51 9.35
CA ASP A 52 21.58 2.28 9.82
C ASP A 52 22.58 3.08 8.97
N HIS A 53 23.13 4.14 9.53
CA HIS A 53 24.08 5.03 8.86
C HIS A 53 25.45 4.39 8.58
N THR A 54 25.71 3.17 9.08
CA THR A 54 26.92 2.41 8.74
C THR A 54 26.83 1.75 7.37
N VAL A 55 25.62 1.58 6.85
CA VAL A 55 25.37 1.04 5.50
C VAL A 55 25.61 2.15 4.48
N ARG A 56 26.46 1.86 3.49
CA ARG A 56 26.80 2.84 2.45
C ARG A 56 25.59 3.08 1.53
N PRO A 57 25.18 4.35 1.32
CA PRO A 57 24.15 4.70 0.36
C PRO A 57 24.50 4.30 -1.07
N VAL A 58 23.46 3.99 -1.87
CA VAL A 58 23.58 3.59 -3.27
C VAL A 58 22.74 4.51 -4.14
N VAL A 59 23.35 4.98 -5.24
CA VAL A 59 22.69 5.79 -6.27
C VAL A 59 22.59 4.93 -7.53
N HIS A 60 21.36 4.56 -7.92
CA HIS A 60 21.09 3.83 -9.13
C HIS A 60 20.91 4.74 -10.33
N ALA A 61 21.43 4.33 -11.48
CA ALA A 61 21.11 4.99 -12.72
C ALA A 61 19.63 4.74 -13.13
N PRO A 62 18.95 5.73 -13.75
CA PRO A 62 17.59 5.54 -14.22
C PRO A 62 17.46 4.35 -15.18
N ARG A 63 16.46 3.51 -14.97
CA ARG A 63 16.17 2.39 -15.88
C ARG A 63 15.59 2.90 -17.20
N LYS A 64 15.95 2.22 -18.29
CA LYS A 64 15.38 2.54 -19.60
C LYS A 64 13.89 2.24 -19.61
N VAL A 65 13.09 3.25 -19.98
CA VAL A 65 11.64 3.11 -20.16
C VAL A 65 11.34 2.83 -21.63
N PRO A 66 10.57 1.77 -21.96
CA PRO A 66 10.10 1.50 -23.31
C PRO A 66 9.39 2.73 -23.88
N ALA A 67 9.62 3.03 -25.17
CA ALA A 67 9.03 4.20 -25.82
C ALA A 67 7.50 4.22 -25.72
N ALA A 68 6.88 3.06 -25.84
CA ALA A 68 5.41 2.90 -25.73
C ALA A 68 4.82 3.31 -24.36
N LEU A 69 5.62 3.22 -23.30
CA LEU A 69 5.13 3.52 -21.93
C LEU A 69 5.48 4.94 -21.44
N ARG A 70 6.26 5.70 -22.21
CA ARG A 70 6.76 7.00 -21.73
C ARG A 70 5.67 8.02 -21.51
N GLU A 71 4.69 8.07 -22.40
CA GLU A 71 3.58 9.03 -22.29
C GLU A 71 2.70 8.70 -21.10
N ASP A 72 2.35 7.43 -20.91
CA ASP A 72 1.52 6.99 -19.80
C ASP A 72 2.27 7.12 -18.46
N LEU A 73 3.58 6.86 -18.44
CA LEU A 73 4.42 7.13 -17.29
C LEU A 73 4.42 8.61 -16.92
N HIS A 74 4.56 9.49 -17.91
CA HIS A 74 4.57 10.93 -17.68
C HIS A 74 3.24 11.41 -17.07
N LYS A 75 2.11 10.93 -17.62
CA LYS A 75 0.77 11.24 -17.08
C LYS A 75 0.61 10.74 -15.64
N GLU A 76 1.08 9.52 -15.35
CA GLU A 76 0.98 8.96 -14.01
C GLU A 76 1.85 9.71 -12.99
N LEU A 77 3.07 10.09 -13.35
CA LEU A 77 3.92 10.93 -12.50
C LEU A 77 3.31 12.31 -12.24
N GLN A 78 2.75 12.95 -13.26
CA GLN A 78 2.04 14.22 -13.09
C GLN A 78 0.83 14.10 -12.17
N ARG A 79 0.08 12.99 -12.29
CA ARG A 79 -1.04 12.70 -11.39
C ARG A 79 -0.57 12.56 -9.95
N MET A 80 0.48 11.76 -9.71
CA MET A 80 1.04 11.55 -8.38
C MET A 80 1.58 12.86 -7.77
N GLU A 81 2.21 13.71 -8.59
CA GLU A 81 2.69 15.04 -8.18
C GLU A 81 1.50 15.95 -7.80
N SER A 82 0.45 15.97 -8.61
CA SER A 82 -0.76 16.78 -8.35
C SER A 82 -1.53 16.33 -7.11
N GLU A 83 -1.47 15.05 -6.78
CA GLU A 83 -2.06 14.46 -5.56
C GLU A 83 -1.14 14.60 -4.33
N GLY A 84 0.06 15.15 -4.47
CA GLY A 84 1.03 15.34 -3.40
C GLY A 84 1.68 14.03 -2.90
N VAL A 85 1.64 12.97 -3.72
CA VAL A 85 2.25 11.66 -3.40
C VAL A 85 3.76 11.69 -3.63
N ILE A 86 4.21 12.45 -4.63
CA ILE A 86 5.61 12.66 -4.97
C ILE A 86 5.87 14.14 -5.17
N GLU A 87 7.14 14.54 -5.04
CA GLU A 87 7.62 15.87 -5.36
C GLU A 87 8.91 15.80 -6.18
N LYS A 88 9.22 16.87 -6.92
CA LYS A 88 10.48 16.97 -7.64
C LYS A 88 11.61 17.29 -6.69
N VAL A 89 12.69 16.52 -6.77
CA VAL A 89 13.91 16.75 -6.00
C VAL A 89 14.92 17.49 -6.87
N GLU A 90 15.31 18.69 -6.44
CA GLU A 90 16.25 19.55 -7.18
C GLU A 90 17.67 19.57 -6.57
N HIS A 91 17.92 18.71 -5.60
CA HIS A 91 19.20 18.59 -4.91
C HIS A 91 19.74 17.17 -4.97
N PRO A 92 21.06 16.96 -4.84
CA PRO A 92 21.62 15.61 -4.76
C PRO A 92 21.15 14.87 -3.50
N THR A 93 20.67 13.65 -3.67
CA THR A 93 20.29 12.76 -2.56
C THR A 93 21.32 11.63 -2.40
N ALA A 94 21.51 11.16 -1.18
CA ALA A 94 22.43 10.07 -0.90
C ALA A 94 21.94 8.72 -1.44
N TRP A 95 20.62 8.53 -1.48
CA TRP A 95 19.97 7.35 -2.01
C TRP A 95 19.19 7.70 -3.28
N VAL A 96 19.35 6.91 -4.34
CA VAL A 96 18.49 6.96 -5.52
C VAL A 96 18.09 5.53 -5.86
N ASN A 97 16.81 5.23 -5.74
CA ASN A 97 16.28 3.90 -5.97
C ASN A 97 15.84 3.73 -7.43
N SER A 98 15.73 2.49 -7.89
CA SER A 98 15.20 2.22 -9.22
C SER A 98 13.67 2.24 -9.22
N LEU A 99 13.08 2.85 -10.24
CA LEU A 99 11.64 2.76 -10.50
C LEU A 99 11.33 1.53 -11.34
N VAL A 100 10.32 0.76 -10.92
CA VAL A 100 9.77 -0.38 -11.67
C VAL A 100 8.36 -0.03 -12.13
N ILE A 101 8.12 -0.19 -13.41
CA ILE A 101 6.84 0.11 -14.05
C ILE A 101 6.15 -1.21 -14.36
N VAL A 102 4.92 -1.37 -13.88
CA VAL A 102 4.10 -2.56 -14.10
C VAL A 102 2.77 -2.16 -14.72
N GLU A 103 2.42 -2.77 -15.84
CA GLU A 103 1.11 -2.59 -16.46
C GLU A 103 0.04 -3.34 -15.65
N LYS A 104 -1.06 -2.66 -15.33
CA LYS A 104 -2.20 -3.26 -14.63
C LYS A 104 -3.06 -4.07 -15.62
N LYS A 105 -3.62 -5.19 -15.19
CA LYS A 105 -4.52 -6.02 -16.03
C LYS A 105 -5.75 -5.26 -16.57
N GLY A 106 -6.19 -4.22 -15.88
CA GLY A 106 -7.32 -3.37 -16.25
C GLY A 106 -6.92 -2.07 -16.98
N GLY A 107 -5.66 -1.94 -17.39
CA GLY A 107 -5.10 -0.72 -17.99
C GLY A 107 -4.47 0.22 -16.97
N GLY A 108 -3.61 1.12 -17.44
CA GLY A 108 -2.82 2.03 -16.62
C GLY A 108 -1.56 1.39 -16.03
N LEU A 109 -0.76 2.23 -15.37
CA LEU A 109 0.52 1.83 -14.80
C LEU A 109 0.45 1.72 -13.27
N ARG A 110 1.28 0.84 -12.72
CA ARG A 110 1.66 0.83 -11.31
C ARG A 110 3.15 1.13 -11.23
N LEU A 111 3.49 2.18 -10.53
CA LEU A 111 4.86 2.55 -10.26
C LEU A 111 5.26 1.95 -8.91
N CYS A 112 6.36 1.22 -8.91
CA CYS A 112 6.88 0.58 -7.71
C CYS A 112 8.33 1.04 -7.52
N LEU A 113 8.65 1.48 -6.34
CA LEU A 113 10.04 1.70 -5.95
C LEU A 113 10.70 0.34 -5.73
N ASP A 114 11.94 0.17 -6.21
CA ASP A 114 12.78 -0.99 -5.90
C ASP A 114 13.85 -0.58 -4.86
N PRO A 115 13.52 -0.57 -3.57
CA PRO A 115 14.39 -0.07 -2.51
C PRO A 115 15.32 -1.17 -1.98
N ARG A 116 15.81 -2.05 -2.84
CA ARG A 116 16.55 -3.26 -2.43
C ARG A 116 17.75 -2.94 -1.54
N ASP A 117 18.54 -1.95 -1.93
CA ASP A 117 19.73 -1.57 -1.19
C ASP A 117 19.37 -0.73 0.05
N LEU A 118 18.41 0.17 -0.07
CA LEU A 118 17.87 0.91 1.06
C LEU A 118 17.30 -0.03 2.13
N ASN A 119 16.62 -1.11 1.74
CA ASN A 119 16.08 -2.10 2.67
C ASN A 119 17.15 -2.81 3.52
N GLN A 120 18.42 -2.80 3.11
CA GLN A 120 19.53 -3.32 3.91
C GLN A 120 19.92 -2.35 5.04
N ALA A 121 19.67 -1.06 4.83
CA ALA A 121 19.93 -0.02 5.82
C ALA A 121 18.74 0.22 6.75
N ILE A 122 17.52 -0.09 6.34
CA ILE A 122 16.31 0.13 7.16
C ILE A 122 16.34 -0.77 8.39
N ARG A 123 16.22 -0.15 9.57
CA ARG A 123 16.01 -0.84 10.83
C ARG A 123 14.54 -1.18 10.97
N ARG A 124 14.24 -2.46 11.00
CA ARG A 124 12.86 -2.95 11.13
C ARG A 124 12.39 -2.84 12.56
N GLU A 125 11.24 -2.25 12.75
CA GLU A 125 10.56 -2.28 14.04
C GLU A 125 10.01 -3.69 14.32
N HIS A 126 10.10 -4.10 15.57
CA HIS A 126 9.52 -5.37 16.02
C HIS A 126 8.07 -5.15 16.41
N TYR A 127 7.17 -5.39 15.46
CA TYR A 127 5.75 -5.37 15.72
C TYR A 127 5.18 -6.79 15.60
N GLN A 128 4.52 -7.26 16.65
CA GLN A 128 3.87 -8.56 16.65
C GLN A 128 2.47 -8.45 16.05
N LEU A 129 2.30 -8.96 14.85
CA LEU A 129 0.97 -9.08 14.25
C LEU A 129 0.14 -10.13 14.99
N PRO A 130 -1.16 -9.90 15.18
CA PRO A 130 -2.05 -10.90 15.76
C PRO A 130 -2.09 -12.16 14.89
N THR A 131 -2.17 -13.30 15.53
CA THR A 131 -2.29 -14.59 14.84
C THR A 131 -3.69 -14.75 14.23
N ILE A 132 -3.81 -15.67 13.25
CA ILE A 132 -5.11 -15.99 12.64
C ILE A 132 -6.10 -16.51 13.71
N GLU A 133 -5.62 -17.28 14.67
CA GLU A 133 -6.43 -17.80 15.77
C GLU A 133 -6.97 -16.69 16.68
N GLU A 134 -6.14 -15.69 16.98
CA GLU A 134 -6.58 -14.51 17.77
C GLU A 134 -7.64 -13.72 17.02
N ILE A 135 -7.45 -13.49 15.72
CA ILE A 135 -8.43 -12.80 14.88
C ILE A 135 -9.73 -13.61 14.82
N ALA A 136 -9.64 -14.92 14.54
CA ALA A 136 -10.81 -15.81 14.46
C ALA A 136 -11.58 -15.84 15.78
N SER A 137 -10.90 -15.83 16.93
CA SER A 137 -11.54 -15.79 18.23
C SER A 137 -12.37 -14.52 18.44
N ARG A 138 -11.86 -13.36 17.98
CA ARG A 138 -12.57 -12.08 18.05
C ARG A 138 -13.78 -12.01 17.12
N LEU A 139 -13.76 -12.76 16.02
CA LEU A 139 -14.86 -12.84 15.05
C LEU A 139 -15.94 -13.83 15.46
N SER A 140 -15.67 -14.70 16.44
CA SER A 140 -16.61 -15.71 16.91
C SER A 140 -17.88 -15.09 17.47
N GLY A 141 -19.05 -15.61 17.06
CA GLY A 141 -20.36 -15.13 17.48
C GLY A 141 -20.90 -13.92 16.69
N ASN A 142 -20.09 -13.28 15.85
CA ASN A 142 -20.57 -12.23 14.96
C ASN A 142 -21.30 -12.85 13.76
N LYS A 143 -22.34 -12.17 13.28
CA LYS A 143 -23.18 -12.63 12.15
C LYS A 143 -23.03 -11.76 10.91
N VAL A 144 -22.55 -10.51 11.09
CA VAL A 144 -22.38 -9.54 10.00
C VAL A 144 -20.94 -9.07 9.99
N PHE A 145 -20.34 -9.05 8.82
CA PHE A 145 -18.97 -8.60 8.59
C PHE A 145 -18.94 -7.58 7.48
N SER A 146 -18.16 -6.53 7.67
CA SER A 146 -17.89 -5.55 6.63
C SER A 146 -16.43 -5.63 6.21
N VAL A 147 -16.18 -5.51 4.92
CA VAL A 147 -14.82 -5.45 4.36
C VAL A 147 -14.57 -4.03 3.89
N LEU A 148 -13.53 -3.42 4.43
CA LEU A 148 -13.06 -2.09 4.04
C LEU A 148 -11.68 -2.25 3.43
N ASP A 149 -11.50 -1.71 2.22
CA ASP A 149 -10.21 -1.66 1.54
C ASP A 149 -9.76 -0.22 1.38
N ALA A 150 -8.61 0.11 1.94
CA ALA A 150 -8.09 1.47 1.88
C ALA A 150 -7.54 1.75 0.48
N ASN A 151 -8.12 2.74 -0.20
CA ASN A 151 -7.65 3.16 -1.51
C ASN A 151 -6.25 3.75 -1.43
N SER A 152 -5.29 3.16 -2.15
CA SER A 152 -3.89 3.60 -2.16
C SER A 152 -3.30 3.78 -0.75
N ALA A 153 -3.51 2.82 0.14
CA ALA A 153 -3.23 2.91 1.57
C ALA A 153 -1.81 3.42 1.90
N PHE A 154 -0.79 2.97 1.16
CA PHE A 154 0.59 3.42 1.38
C PHE A 154 0.81 4.90 1.07
N TRP A 155 0.03 5.49 0.17
CA TRP A 155 0.13 6.91 -0.16
C TRP A 155 -0.49 7.81 0.92
N GLN A 156 -1.28 7.23 1.82
CA GLN A 156 -1.88 7.94 2.96
C GLN A 156 -0.89 8.12 4.12
N ILE A 157 0.25 7.43 4.07
CA ILE A 157 1.33 7.54 5.07
C ILE A 157 2.37 8.52 4.53
N ARG A 158 2.41 9.72 5.12
CA ARG A 158 3.40 10.72 4.75
C ARG A 158 4.74 10.42 5.40
N LEU A 159 5.81 10.61 4.67
CA LEU A 159 7.17 10.57 5.21
C LEU A 159 7.56 11.95 5.74
N ASP A 160 8.33 11.98 6.83
CA ASP A 160 8.97 13.23 7.24
C ASP A 160 10.00 13.68 6.19
N LYS A 161 10.31 14.98 6.17
CA LYS A 161 11.18 15.59 5.16
C LYS A 161 12.58 14.96 5.09
N ASN A 162 13.11 14.49 6.23
CA ASN A 162 14.45 13.88 6.26
C ASN A 162 14.43 12.48 5.65
N CYS A 163 13.28 11.81 5.71
CA CYS A 163 13.08 10.47 5.16
C CYS A 163 12.62 10.47 3.70
N ALA A 164 12.00 11.54 3.23
CA ALA A 164 11.55 11.65 1.84
C ALA A 164 12.71 11.43 0.85
N ASP A 165 13.87 12.03 1.12
CA ASP A 165 15.08 11.88 0.31
C ASP A 165 15.61 10.44 0.20
N LEU A 166 15.30 9.57 1.17
CA LEU A 166 15.67 8.15 1.13
C LEU A 166 14.93 7.40 0.01
N THR A 167 13.76 7.88 -0.37
CA THR A 167 12.91 7.25 -1.36
C THR A 167 13.02 7.88 -2.76
N THR A 168 14.01 8.74 -3.00
CA THR A 168 14.29 9.33 -4.31
C THR A 168 14.48 8.24 -5.39
N PHE A 169 13.99 8.50 -6.63
CA PHE A 169 14.12 7.61 -7.79
C PHE A 169 14.31 8.38 -9.09
#